data_a7c0dfc1302e38e603187f95337ceed6
#
_entry.id   a7c0dfc1302e38e603187f95337ceed6
#
_cell.length_a   1.000
_cell.length_b   1.000
_cell.length_c   1.000
_cell.angle_alpha   90.00
_cell.angle_beta   90.00
_cell.angle_gamma   90.00
#
_symmetry.space_group_name_H-M   'P 1'
#
loop_
_entity.id
_entity.type
_entity.pdbx_description
1 polymer ?
#
loop_
_entity_poly.entity_id
_entity_poly.type
_entity_poly.pdbx_seq_one_letter_code
_entity_poly.pdbx_strand_id
1 'polypeptide(L)'
;NDRMAKIGNVPTAKELGIPVSLSTVRGFVTKAGVSDERAKELEEGMLKAMSHNYYKNFLTEIGLDETSVVGADEWGKQMESMLADMTAALKDLGYIN
;
A
#
# COMPACT_ATOMS: atom_id res chain seq x y z
N ASN A 1 4.08 8.33 6.26
CA ASN A 1 5.03 7.96 7.35
C ASN A 1 4.77 8.72 8.64
N ASP A 2 3.51 8.95 8.94
CA ASP A 2 3.08 9.62 10.15
C ASP A 2 2.84 8.60 11.28
N ARG A 3 2.81 9.08 12.51
CA ARG A 3 2.51 8.23 13.67
C ARG A 3 1.12 7.62 13.55
N MET A 4 0.99 6.37 13.91
CA MET A 4 -0.30 5.69 13.92
C MET A 4 -1.17 6.19 15.08
N ALA A 5 -2.31 6.79 14.78
CA ALA A 5 -3.21 7.36 15.79
C ALA A 5 -3.67 6.34 16.86
N LYS A 6 -3.84 5.08 16.46
CA LYS A 6 -4.36 4.02 17.34
C LYS A 6 -3.38 3.57 18.42
N ILE A 7 -2.08 3.73 18.22
CA ILE A 7 -1.05 3.31 19.19
C ILE A 7 -0.46 4.48 20.00
N GLY A 8 -1.14 5.62 19.97
CA GLY A 8 -0.79 6.78 20.76
C GLY A 8 0.46 7.50 20.28
N ASN A 9 1.27 7.98 21.21
CA ASN A 9 2.40 8.86 20.89
C ASN A 9 3.71 8.09 20.65
N VAL A 10 3.65 6.94 19.97
CA VAL A 10 4.84 6.17 19.62
C VAL A 10 5.55 6.84 18.44
N PRO A 11 6.84 7.18 18.56
CA PRO A 11 7.59 7.82 17.47
C PRO A 11 7.83 6.84 16.31
N THR A 12 7.89 7.36 15.11
CA THR A 12 8.27 6.60 13.92
C THR A 12 9.79 6.33 13.89
N ALA A 13 10.22 5.31 13.16
CA ALA A 13 11.64 5.04 12.96
C ALA A 13 12.39 6.27 12.41
N LYS A 14 11.77 6.98 11.47
CA LYS A 14 12.31 8.20 10.90
C LYS A 14 12.53 9.30 11.95
N GLU A 15 11.60 9.49 12.87
CA GLU A 15 11.76 10.46 13.98
C GLU A 15 12.89 10.07 14.93
N LEU A 16 13.20 8.80 15.04
CA LEU A 16 14.32 8.26 15.81
C LEU A 16 15.65 8.28 15.02
N GLY A 17 15.70 8.87 13.85
CA GLY A 17 16.89 8.94 13.01
C GLY A 17 17.21 7.65 12.23
N ILE A 18 16.29 6.70 12.22
CA ILE A 18 16.44 5.45 11.47
C ILE A 18 15.75 5.63 10.11
N PRO A 19 16.48 5.68 8.98
CA PRO A 19 15.92 5.99 7.66
C PRO A 19 15.25 4.76 7.04
N VAL A 20 14.35 4.12 7.78
CA VAL A 20 13.59 2.94 7.32
C VAL A 20 12.12 3.27 7.29
N SER A 21 11.47 2.96 6.17
CA SER A 21 10.03 2.97 6.02
C SER A 21 9.60 1.69 5.31
N LEU A 22 9.08 0.75 6.07
CA LEU A 22 8.58 -0.52 5.56
C LEU A 22 7.14 -0.69 6.01
N SER A 23 6.28 -1.00 5.07
CA SER A 23 4.86 -1.23 5.32
C SER A 23 4.40 -2.53 4.68
N THR A 24 3.48 -3.21 5.32
CA THR A 24 2.72 -4.26 4.66
C THR A 24 1.64 -3.60 3.81
N VAL A 25 1.62 -3.93 2.54
CA VAL A 25 0.61 -3.45 1.59
C VAL A 25 -0.24 -4.61 1.09
N ARG A 26 -1.48 -4.30 0.75
CA ARG A 26 -2.43 -5.23 0.12
C ARG A 26 -3.09 -4.54 -1.05
N GLY A 27 -3.36 -5.28 -2.09
CA GLY A 27 -3.99 -4.71 -3.26
C GLY A 27 -4.61 -5.77 -4.15
N PHE A 28 -5.36 -5.30 -5.12
CA PHE A 28 -5.95 -6.12 -6.16
C PHE A 28 -5.16 -5.96 -7.44
N VAL A 29 -5.02 -7.04 -8.17
CA VAL A 29 -4.39 -7.06 -9.49
C VAL A 29 -5.30 -7.79 -10.46
N THR A 30 -5.17 -7.48 -11.73
CA THR A 30 -5.88 -8.18 -12.80
C THR A 30 -4.91 -8.92 -13.72
N LYS A 31 -5.43 -9.84 -14.52
CA LYS A 31 -4.65 -10.56 -15.52
C LYS A 31 -4.07 -9.58 -16.56
N ALA A 32 -2.85 -9.84 -16.99
CA ALA A 32 -2.26 -9.11 -18.12
C ALA A 32 -3.10 -9.27 -19.40
N GLY A 33 -3.19 -8.22 -20.20
CA GLY A 33 -3.96 -8.19 -21.43
C GLY A 33 -5.43 -7.78 -21.30
N VAL A 34 -5.88 -7.41 -20.10
CA VAL A 34 -7.16 -6.73 -19.91
C VAL A 34 -7.08 -5.35 -20.56
N SER A 35 -8.12 -4.93 -21.32
CA SER A 35 -8.17 -3.62 -21.94
C SER A 35 -8.15 -2.49 -20.90
N ASP A 36 -7.60 -1.35 -21.26
CA ASP A 36 -7.54 -0.17 -20.37
C ASP A 36 -8.93 0.27 -19.90
N GLU A 37 -9.92 0.20 -20.81
CA GLU A 37 -11.32 0.51 -20.49
C GLU A 37 -11.85 -0.42 -19.38
N ARG A 38 -11.62 -1.74 -19.52
CA ARG A 38 -12.06 -2.71 -18.52
C ARG A 38 -11.31 -2.58 -17.20
N ALA A 39 -10.02 -2.30 -17.26
CA ALA A 39 -9.22 -2.04 -16.06
C ALA A 39 -9.74 -0.83 -15.30
N LYS A 40 -10.10 0.25 -16.01
CA LYS A 40 -10.69 1.45 -15.41
C LYS A 40 -12.07 1.19 -14.79
N GLU A 41 -12.93 0.44 -15.46
CA GLU A 41 -14.24 0.04 -14.87
C GLU A 41 -14.05 -0.74 -13.55
N LEU A 42 -13.09 -1.68 -13.52
CA LEU A 42 -12.77 -2.44 -12.33
C LEU A 42 -12.23 -1.54 -11.21
N GLU A 43 -11.31 -0.65 -11.51
CA GLU A 43 -10.77 0.33 -10.57
C GLU A 43 -11.86 1.18 -9.95
N GLU A 44 -12.72 1.80 -10.78
CA GLU A 44 -13.82 2.64 -10.34
C GLU A 44 -14.80 1.87 -9.43
N GLY A 45 -15.13 0.63 -9.80
CA GLY A 45 -15.98 -0.24 -9.01
C GLY A 45 -15.37 -0.57 -7.64
N MET A 46 -14.08 -0.89 -7.61
CA MET A 46 -13.34 -1.19 -6.37
C MET A 46 -13.23 0.03 -5.47
N LEU A 47 -12.84 1.18 -6.00
CA LEU A 47 -12.75 2.43 -5.23
C LEU A 47 -14.11 2.84 -4.65
N LYS A 48 -15.18 2.68 -5.43
CA LYS A 48 -16.54 2.93 -4.96
C LYS A 48 -16.94 1.98 -3.82
N ALA A 49 -16.61 0.69 -3.92
CA ALA A 49 -16.85 -0.28 -2.85
C ALA A 49 -16.07 0.07 -1.58
N MET A 50 -14.81 0.48 -1.72
CA MET A 50 -13.94 0.89 -0.61
C MET A 50 -14.36 2.21 0.04
N SER A 51 -15.16 3.04 -0.63
CA SER A 51 -15.72 4.26 -0.05
C SER A 51 -16.94 4.01 0.85
N HIS A 52 -17.46 2.79 0.88
CA HIS A 52 -18.60 2.44 1.71
C HIS A 52 -18.23 2.39 3.20
N ASN A 53 -19.16 2.80 4.05
CA ASN A 53 -18.94 2.88 5.51
C ASN A 53 -18.48 1.55 6.13
N TYR A 54 -18.95 0.43 5.61
CA TYR A 54 -18.50 -0.89 6.07
C TYR A 54 -16.99 -1.07 5.93
N TYR A 55 -16.44 -0.68 4.76
CA TYR A 55 -15.00 -0.77 4.53
C TYR A 55 -14.21 0.26 5.34
N LYS A 56 -14.73 1.48 5.49
CA LYS A 56 -14.11 2.51 6.32
C LYS A 56 -14.02 2.09 7.79
N ASN A 57 -15.08 1.48 8.31
CA ASN A 57 -15.08 0.95 9.66
C ASN A 57 -14.04 -0.18 9.82
N PHE A 58 -13.98 -1.09 8.85
CA PHE A 58 -12.96 -2.13 8.82
C PHE A 58 -11.52 -1.55 8.85
N LEU A 59 -11.24 -0.53 8.04
CA LEU A 59 -9.93 0.14 8.06
C LEU A 59 -9.63 0.72 9.44
N THR A 60 -10.58 1.39 10.05
CA THR A 60 -10.44 1.96 11.40
C THR A 60 -10.15 0.88 12.46
N GLU A 61 -10.83 -0.26 12.40
CA GLU A 61 -10.62 -1.38 13.32
C GLU A 61 -9.19 -1.93 13.25
N ILE A 62 -8.60 -1.98 12.05
CA ILE A 62 -7.22 -2.44 11.86
C ILE A 62 -6.16 -1.34 11.99
N GLY A 63 -6.56 -0.13 12.41
CA GLY A 63 -5.65 1.00 12.64
C GLY A 63 -5.26 1.78 11.41
N LEU A 64 -6.01 1.66 10.34
CA LEU A 64 -5.86 2.40 9.09
C LEU A 64 -6.99 3.42 8.93
N ASP A 65 -6.92 4.22 7.89
CA ASP A 65 -7.94 5.19 7.50
C ASP A 65 -8.10 5.25 5.97
N GLU A 66 -8.94 6.16 5.50
CA GLU A 66 -9.25 6.32 4.08
C GLU A 66 -8.02 6.68 3.22
N THR A 67 -6.98 7.27 3.81
CA THR A 67 -5.74 7.60 3.10
C THR A 67 -4.93 6.37 2.71
N SER A 68 -5.28 5.21 3.28
CA SER A 68 -4.69 3.92 2.93
C SER A 68 -5.21 3.33 1.62
N VAL A 69 -6.30 3.90 1.07
CA VAL A 69 -6.89 3.45 -0.20
C VAL A 69 -6.33 4.30 -1.34
N VAL A 70 -5.73 3.64 -2.32
CA VAL A 70 -5.15 4.31 -3.50
C VAL A 70 -5.66 3.66 -4.78
N GLY A 71 -5.67 4.43 -5.87
CA GLY A 71 -6.02 3.94 -7.19
C GLY A 71 -4.88 3.22 -7.90
N ALA A 72 -5.14 2.77 -9.13
CA ALA A 72 -4.26 1.93 -9.92
C ALA A 72 -2.89 2.56 -10.20
N ASP A 73 -2.84 3.84 -10.54
CA ASP A 73 -1.59 4.54 -10.85
C ASP A 73 -0.64 4.61 -9.65
N GLU A 74 -1.18 4.98 -8.50
CA GLU A 74 -0.38 5.06 -7.26
C GLU A 74 0.01 3.67 -6.77
N TRP A 75 -0.90 2.71 -6.86
CA TRP A 75 -0.64 1.32 -6.54
C TRP A 75 0.46 0.73 -7.42
N GLY A 76 0.44 1.00 -8.73
CA GLY A 76 1.49 0.57 -9.67
C GLY A 76 2.86 1.11 -9.27
N LYS A 77 2.97 2.41 -8.98
CA LYS A 77 4.22 3.03 -8.53
C LYS A 77 4.73 2.43 -7.21
N GLN A 78 3.84 2.18 -6.26
CA GLN A 78 4.20 1.52 -5.00
C GLN A 78 4.75 0.11 -5.23
N MET A 79 4.13 -0.67 -6.11
CA MET A 79 4.58 -2.01 -6.48
C MET A 79 5.96 -2.00 -7.14
N GLU A 80 6.21 -1.06 -8.06
CA GLU A 80 7.51 -0.91 -8.73
C GLU A 80 8.62 -0.53 -7.72
N SER A 81 8.35 0.44 -6.85
CA SER A 81 9.30 0.85 -5.80
C SER A 81 9.60 -0.30 -4.85
N MET A 82 8.57 -1.00 -4.38
CA MET A 82 8.74 -2.15 -3.49
C MET A 82 9.54 -3.28 -4.13
N LEU A 83 9.29 -3.56 -5.41
CA LEU A 83 10.04 -4.58 -6.14
C LEU A 83 11.53 -4.22 -6.23
N ALA A 84 11.85 -2.95 -6.51
CA ALA A 84 13.22 -2.47 -6.56
C ALA A 84 13.91 -2.58 -5.19
N ASP A 85 13.27 -2.09 -4.13
CA ASP A 85 13.81 -2.09 -2.76
C ASP A 85 14.02 -3.51 -2.24
N MET A 86 13.04 -4.40 -2.45
CA MET A 86 13.13 -5.80 -2.04
C MET A 86 14.19 -6.55 -2.83
N THR A 87 14.32 -6.28 -4.12
CA THR A 87 15.37 -6.88 -4.95
C THR A 87 16.76 -6.48 -4.46
N ALA A 88 16.97 -5.20 -4.16
CA ALA A 88 18.23 -4.70 -3.61
C ALA A 88 18.54 -5.37 -2.25
N ALA A 89 17.57 -5.38 -1.34
CA ALA A 89 17.73 -5.99 -0.03
C ALA A 89 18.06 -7.50 -0.11
N LEU A 90 17.39 -8.25 -0.99
CA LEU A 90 17.65 -9.68 -1.16
C LEU A 90 19.02 -9.95 -1.78
N LYS A 91 19.52 -9.07 -2.66
CA LYS A 91 20.90 -9.15 -3.18
C LYS A 91 21.91 -8.89 -2.09
N ASP A 92 21.73 -7.84 -1.30
CA ASP A 92 22.63 -7.49 -0.21
C ASP A 92 22.72 -8.60 0.85
N LEU A 93 21.60 -9.29 1.09
CA LEU A 93 21.53 -10.44 2.00
C LEU A 93 22.00 -11.77 1.37
N GLY A 94 22.34 -11.79 0.07
CA GLY A 94 22.83 -12.96 -0.65
C GLY A 94 21.76 -14.02 -0.98
N TYR A 95 20.48 -13.67 -0.95
CA TYR A 95 19.40 -14.60 -1.31
C TYR A 95 19.19 -14.71 -2.83
N ILE A 96 19.52 -13.68 -3.57
CA ILE A 96 19.47 -13.65 -5.04
C ILE A 96 20.73 -12.99 -5.61
N ASN A 97 21.01 -13.32 -6.86
CA ASN A 97 22.18 -12.77 -7.58
C ASN A 97 21.88 -11.40 -8.21
#